data_aec4d9bbaf5bd7c9bad35cd61d766b7d
#
_entry.id   aec4d9bbaf5bd7c9bad35cd61d766b7d
#
_cell.length_a   1.000
_cell.length_b   1.000
_cell.length_c   1.000
_cell.angle_alpha   90.00
_cell.angle_beta   90.00
_cell.angle_gamma   90.00
#
_symmetry.space_group_name_H-M   'P 1'
#
loop_
_entity.id
_entity.type
_entity.pdbx_description
1 polymer ?
#
loop_
_entity_poly.entity_id
_entity_poly.type
_entity_poly.pdbx_seq_one_letter_code
_entity_poly.pdbx_strand_id
1 'polypeptide(L)'
;APLGIFAVILAPMMGMIMMKVETRILATLAFIGFAAVFVLRAQYTTDIDQYTLILPTLLQGIPTALFFVPLTAIILSGLPPDKIPSAAGLSNFVRVFAGAVGTSLLATGWNDRTILHHSQLTEQANSYNQIFTDSIAQAQSALQVGASNALAFVENGLNAQAAMLGLNDIFWLSALIFILIIPLIWVTHPGKDAAAGAAGAGGH
;
A
#
# COMPACT_ATOMS: atom_id res chain seq x y z
N ALA A 1 -9.04 -4.73 -12.78
CA ALA A 1 -7.96 -4.39 -11.87
C ALA A 1 -7.13 -3.25 -12.48
N PRO A 2 -7.36 -1.99 -12.11
CA PRO A 2 -6.70 -0.83 -12.72
C PRO A 2 -5.19 -0.77 -12.44
N LEU A 3 -4.74 -1.43 -11.38
CA LEU A 3 -3.33 -1.50 -10.96
C LEU A 3 -2.38 -2.05 -12.03
N GLY A 4 -2.84 -3.02 -12.81
CA GLY A 4 -2.03 -3.69 -13.84
C GLY A 4 -1.82 -2.87 -15.12
N ILE A 5 -2.68 -1.91 -15.40
CA ILE A 5 -2.67 -1.18 -16.68
C ILE A 5 -1.36 -0.40 -16.84
N PHE A 6 -0.99 0.41 -15.85
CA PHE A 6 0.27 1.16 -15.91
C PHE A 6 1.49 0.26 -15.81
N ALA A 7 1.43 -0.82 -15.04
CA ALA A 7 2.53 -1.78 -14.97
C ALA A 7 2.81 -2.43 -16.33
N VAL A 8 1.76 -2.83 -17.08
CA VAL A 8 1.90 -3.43 -18.41
C VAL A 8 2.39 -2.43 -19.45
N ILE A 9 1.88 -1.19 -19.43
CA ILE A 9 2.29 -0.14 -20.37
C ILE A 9 3.74 0.30 -20.12
N LEU A 10 4.14 0.40 -18.84
CA LEU A 10 5.48 0.84 -18.48
C LEU A 10 6.55 -0.26 -18.56
N ALA A 11 6.16 -1.54 -18.50
CA ALA A 11 7.11 -2.65 -18.52
C ALA A 11 8.11 -2.60 -19.71
N PRO A 12 7.69 -2.39 -20.98
CA PRO A 12 8.63 -2.28 -22.09
C PRO A 12 9.52 -1.02 -22.01
N MET A 13 9.00 0.08 -21.48
CA MET A 13 9.77 1.31 -21.28
C MET A 13 10.85 1.14 -20.20
N MET A 14 10.57 0.31 -19.20
CA MET A 14 11.51 0.04 -18.10
C MET A 14 12.79 -0.63 -18.60
N GLY A 15 12.71 -1.53 -19.59
CA GLY A 15 13.88 -2.13 -20.22
C GLY A 15 14.86 -1.08 -20.78
N MET A 16 14.36 -0.04 -21.43
CA MET A 16 15.17 1.06 -21.97
C MET A 16 15.73 1.97 -20.87
N ILE A 17 14.94 2.23 -19.84
CA ILE A 17 15.33 3.10 -18.72
C ILE A 17 16.44 2.43 -17.89
N MET A 18 16.35 1.12 -17.67
CA MET A 18 17.36 0.34 -16.93
C MET A 18 18.76 0.36 -17.58
N MET A 19 18.82 0.56 -18.89
CA MET A 19 20.12 0.70 -19.60
C MET A 19 20.81 2.04 -19.35
N LYS A 20 20.05 3.07 -18.91
CA LYS A 20 20.56 4.44 -18.75
C LYS A 20 20.60 4.95 -17.32
N VAL A 21 19.84 4.32 -16.43
CA VAL A 21 19.66 4.78 -15.04
C VAL A 21 20.09 3.68 -14.09
N GLU A 22 20.86 4.04 -13.07
CA GLU A 22 21.27 3.10 -12.02
C GLU A 22 20.06 2.51 -11.30
N THR A 23 20.09 1.20 -11.09
CA THR A 23 19.00 0.46 -10.40
C THR A 23 18.65 1.02 -9.04
N ARG A 24 19.62 1.59 -8.32
CA ARG A 24 19.40 2.25 -7.03
C ARG A 24 18.48 3.46 -7.13
N ILE A 25 18.65 4.26 -8.17
CA ILE A 25 17.82 5.45 -8.42
C ILE A 25 16.40 5.00 -8.73
N LEU A 26 16.24 3.96 -9.57
CA LEU A 26 14.94 3.39 -9.89
C LEU A 26 14.22 2.84 -8.65
N ALA A 27 14.95 2.10 -7.80
CA ALA A 27 14.40 1.60 -6.54
C ALA A 27 14.01 2.74 -5.59
N THR A 28 14.84 3.78 -5.48
CA THR A 28 14.55 4.96 -4.65
C THR A 28 13.29 5.68 -5.15
N LEU A 29 13.17 5.89 -6.46
CA LEU A 29 11.97 6.49 -7.07
C LEU A 29 10.72 5.62 -6.85
N ALA A 30 10.86 4.29 -6.91
CA ALA A 30 9.77 3.38 -6.61
C ALA A 30 9.31 3.51 -5.15
N PHE A 31 10.22 3.54 -4.19
CA PHE A 31 9.86 3.68 -2.77
C PHE A 31 9.27 5.06 -2.45
N ILE A 32 9.79 6.13 -3.04
CA ILE A 32 9.17 7.46 -2.94
C ILE A 32 7.76 7.45 -3.53
N GLY A 33 7.58 6.81 -4.70
CA GLY A 33 6.27 6.66 -5.33
C GLY A 33 5.28 5.87 -4.47
N PHE A 34 5.71 4.76 -3.86
CA PHE A 34 4.88 4.02 -2.91
C PHE A 34 4.53 4.87 -1.69
N ALA A 35 5.50 5.55 -1.07
CA ALA A 35 5.25 6.42 0.06
C ALA A 35 4.23 7.53 -0.28
N ALA A 36 4.37 8.18 -1.43
CA ALA A 36 3.43 9.21 -1.89
C ALA A 36 2.00 8.66 -2.05
N VAL A 37 1.85 7.48 -2.66
CA VAL A 37 0.54 6.83 -2.82
C VAL A 37 -0.08 6.49 -1.46
N PHE A 38 0.72 6.00 -0.51
CA PHE A 38 0.22 5.68 0.83
C PHE A 38 -0.15 6.93 1.62
N VAL A 39 0.59 8.03 1.48
CA VAL A 39 0.22 9.34 2.07
C VAL A 39 -1.11 9.85 1.48
N LEU A 40 -1.34 9.69 0.17
CA LEU A 40 -2.63 10.04 -0.43
C LEU A 40 -3.78 9.19 0.14
N ARG A 41 -3.54 7.89 0.34
CA ARG A 41 -4.55 6.98 0.94
C ARG A 41 -4.79 7.24 2.42
N ALA A 42 -3.79 7.73 3.15
CA ALA A 42 -3.92 8.09 4.56
C ALA A 42 -4.84 9.30 4.82
N GLN A 43 -5.33 9.94 3.77
CA GLN A 43 -6.29 11.05 3.85
C GLN A 43 -7.73 10.62 3.51
N TYR A 44 -8.00 9.32 3.44
CA TYR A 44 -9.33 8.82 3.15
C TYR A 44 -10.30 9.08 4.30
N THR A 45 -11.54 9.39 3.93
CA THR A 45 -12.66 9.58 4.84
C THR A 45 -13.75 8.56 4.55
N THR A 46 -14.75 8.43 5.43
CA THR A 46 -15.88 7.52 5.23
C THR A 46 -16.76 7.89 4.04
N ASP A 47 -16.74 9.16 3.61
CA ASP A 47 -17.54 9.70 2.50
C ASP A 47 -16.75 9.77 1.18
N ILE A 48 -15.79 8.84 1.01
CA ILE A 48 -14.90 8.86 -0.14
C ILE A 48 -15.60 8.49 -1.45
N ASP A 49 -15.37 9.28 -2.48
CA ASP A 49 -15.88 9.03 -3.82
C ASP A 49 -15.09 7.94 -4.54
N GLN A 50 -15.73 7.20 -5.45
CA GLN A 50 -15.07 6.16 -6.26
C GLN A 50 -13.85 6.68 -7.03
N TYR A 51 -13.92 7.92 -7.54
CA TYR A 51 -12.81 8.55 -8.26
C TYR A 51 -11.59 8.75 -7.36
N THR A 52 -11.79 9.13 -6.12
CA THR A 52 -10.73 9.32 -5.13
C THR A 52 -10.03 8.00 -4.76
N LEU A 53 -10.73 6.86 -4.86
CA LEU A 53 -10.15 5.52 -4.68
C LEU A 53 -9.36 5.05 -5.92
N ILE A 54 -9.84 5.39 -7.12
CA ILE A 54 -9.25 4.93 -8.38
C ILE A 54 -7.90 5.60 -8.63
N LEU A 55 -7.77 6.90 -8.39
CA LEU A 55 -6.57 7.68 -8.69
C LEU A 55 -5.31 7.15 -8.00
N PRO A 56 -5.25 6.98 -6.66
CA PRO A 56 -4.08 6.41 -6.00
C PRO A 56 -3.80 4.95 -6.41
N THR A 57 -4.86 4.21 -6.76
CA THR A 57 -4.72 2.83 -7.24
C THR A 57 -4.06 2.78 -8.63
N LEU A 58 -4.41 3.69 -9.52
CA LEU A 58 -3.74 3.84 -10.81
C LEU A 58 -2.29 4.31 -10.63
N LEU A 59 -2.06 5.35 -9.83
CA LEU A 59 -0.73 5.88 -9.55
C LEU A 59 0.20 4.81 -8.96
N GLN A 60 -0.31 3.88 -8.16
CA GLN A 60 0.47 2.77 -7.59
C GLN A 60 1.06 1.83 -8.66
N GLY A 61 0.49 1.77 -9.84
CA GLY A 61 1.03 0.99 -10.95
C GLY A 61 2.43 1.46 -11.38
N ILE A 62 2.72 2.76 -11.28
CA ILE A 62 4.02 3.34 -11.64
C ILE A 62 5.15 2.83 -10.73
N PRO A 63 5.11 3.04 -9.40
CA PRO A 63 6.15 2.51 -8.50
C PRO A 63 6.22 0.98 -8.53
N THR A 64 5.10 0.29 -8.78
CA THR A 64 5.11 -1.16 -8.95
C THR A 64 5.96 -1.60 -10.13
N ALA A 65 5.83 -0.96 -11.30
CA ALA A 65 6.65 -1.25 -12.47
C ALA A 65 8.12 -0.88 -12.23
N LEU A 66 8.39 0.28 -11.62
CA LEU A 66 9.74 0.76 -11.28
C LEU A 66 10.46 -0.17 -10.30
N PHE A 67 9.75 -0.91 -9.47
CA PHE A 67 10.32 -1.83 -8.48
C PHE A 67 10.47 -3.25 -9.02
N PHE A 68 9.39 -3.86 -9.51
CA PHE A 68 9.38 -5.29 -9.82
C PHE A 68 10.18 -5.66 -11.05
N VAL A 69 10.21 -4.81 -12.09
CA VAL A 69 10.94 -5.11 -13.33
C VAL A 69 12.45 -5.13 -13.08
N PRO A 70 13.06 -4.09 -12.48
CA PRO A 70 14.48 -4.11 -12.17
C PRO A 70 14.86 -5.21 -11.17
N LEU A 71 14.05 -5.42 -10.14
CA LEU A 71 14.29 -6.44 -9.13
C LEU A 71 14.38 -7.84 -9.75
N THR A 72 13.43 -8.18 -10.62
CA THR A 72 13.42 -9.48 -11.30
C THR A 72 14.64 -9.65 -12.21
N ALA A 73 15.01 -8.60 -12.95
CA ALA A 73 16.19 -8.61 -13.81
C ALA A 73 17.48 -8.85 -13.01
N ILE A 74 17.62 -8.20 -11.84
CA ILE A 74 18.79 -8.37 -10.96
C ILE A 74 18.85 -9.79 -10.39
N ILE A 75 17.73 -10.33 -9.90
CA ILE A 75 17.68 -11.67 -9.31
C ILE A 75 18.10 -12.75 -10.32
N LEU A 76 17.72 -12.55 -11.58
CA LEU A 76 18.02 -13.51 -12.65
C LEU A 76 19.35 -13.25 -13.38
N SER A 77 19.98 -12.08 -13.15
CA SER A 77 21.25 -11.71 -13.79
C SER A 77 22.41 -12.58 -13.27
N GLY A 78 23.32 -12.93 -14.17
CA GLY A 78 24.53 -13.70 -13.84
C GLY A 78 24.30 -15.17 -13.52
N LEU A 79 23.06 -15.67 -13.66
CA LEU A 79 22.76 -17.09 -13.45
C LEU A 79 22.90 -17.90 -14.76
N PRO A 80 23.46 -19.12 -14.70
CA PRO A 80 23.45 -20.04 -15.83
C PRO A 80 21.98 -20.35 -16.25
N PRO A 81 21.72 -20.57 -17.55
CA PRO A 81 20.35 -20.79 -18.05
C PRO A 81 19.59 -21.94 -17.39
N ASP A 82 20.30 -22.98 -16.99
CA ASP A 82 19.76 -24.14 -16.28
C ASP A 82 19.26 -23.83 -14.86
N LYS A 83 19.77 -22.77 -14.22
CA LYS A 83 19.39 -22.33 -12.86
C LYS A 83 18.32 -21.24 -12.83
N ILE A 84 18.04 -20.59 -13.95
CA ILE A 84 17.03 -19.53 -14.03
C ILE A 84 15.64 -19.99 -13.55
N PRO A 85 15.08 -21.15 -13.94
CA PRO A 85 13.77 -21.60 -13.47
C PRO A 85 13.72 -21.81 -11.95
N SER A 86 14.79 -22.36 -11.37
CA SER A 86 14.89 -22.59 -9.94
C SER A 86 14.96 -21.27 -9.15
N ALA A 87 15.77 -20.32 -9.62
CA ALA A 87 15.90 -18.99 -9.01
C ALA A 87 14.58 -18.19 -9.10
N ALA A 88 13.89 -18.26 -10.24
CA ALA A 88 12.58 -17.63 -10.41
C ALA A 88 11.54 -18.23 -9.46
N GLY A 89 11.53 -19.57 -9.31
CA GLY A 89 10.66 -20.27 -8.37
C GLY A 89 10.91 -19.87 -6.92
N LEU A 90 12.17 -19.83 -6.50
CA LEU A 90 12.57 -19.41 -5.15
C LEU A 90 12.19 -17.94 -4.90
N SER A 91 12.47 -17.06 -5.85
CA SER A 91 12.12 -15.64 -5.76
C SER A 91 10.62 -15.44 -5.61
N ASN A 92 9.82 -16.19 -6.39
CA ASN A 92 8.37 -16.13 -6.30
C ASN A 92 7.86 -16.67 -4.95
N PHE A 93 8.44 -17.76 -4.46
CA PHE A 93 8.11 -18.31 -3.14
C PHE A 93 8.37 -17.29 -2.03
N VAL A 94 9.55 -16.68 -2.00
CA VAL A 94 9.89 -15.64 -1.00
C VAL A 94 8.94 -14.46 -1.10
N ARG A 95 8.59 -14.02 -2.30
CA ARG A 95 7.64 -12.92 -2.52
C ARG A 95 6.25 -13.24 -1.95
N VAL A 96 5.72 -14.41 -2.26
CA VAL A 96 4.39 -14.84 -1.79
C VAL A 96 4.39 -15.01 -0.27
N PHE A 97 5.41 -15.64 0.27
CA PHE A 97 5.56 -15.83 1.72
C PHE A 97 5.67 -14.49 2.46
N ALA A 98 6.56 -13.60 2.01
CA ALA A 98 6.70 -12.26 2.60
C ALA A 98 5.41 -11.43 2.47
N GLY A 99 4.70 -11.58 1.34
CA GLY A 99 3.39 -10.96 1.12
C GLY A 99 2.34 -11.45 2.11
N ALA A 100 2.27 -12.76 2.37
CA ALA A 100 1.34 -13.34 3.34
C ALA A 100 1.63 -12.85 4.78
N VAL A 101 2.90 -12.86 5.19
CA VAL A 101 3.32 -12.35 6.50
C VAL A 101 3.01 -10.86 6.61
N GLY A 102 3.36 -10.06 5.60
CA GLY A 102 3.08 -8.62 5.58
C GLY A 102 1.59 -8.31 5.67
N THR A 103 0.76 -9.03 4.92
CA THR A 103 -0.70 -8.86 4.96
C THR A 103 -1.27 -9.19 6.33
N SER A 104 -0.79 -10.27 6.97
CA SER A 104 -1.21 -10.66 8.32
C SER A 104 -0.85 -9.59 9.35
N LEU A 105 0.37 -9.07 9.31
CA LEU A 105 0.82 -8.00 10.24
C LEU A 105 0.01 -6.72 10.05
N LEU A 106 -0.23 -6.31 8.81
CA LEU A 106 -1.02 -5.11 8.50
C LEU A 106 -2.49 -5.28 8.92
N ALA A 107 -3.08 -6.46 8.70
CA ALA A 107 -4.46 -6.74 9.12
C ALA A 107 -4.60 -6.72 10.65
N THR A 108 -3.65 -7.30 11.38
CA THR A 108 -3.62 -7.25 12.84
C THR A 108 -3.45 -5.81 13.34
N GLY A 109 -2.48 -5.08 12.79
CA GLY A 109 -2.27 -3.68 13.14
C GLY A 109 -3.50 -2.79 12.86
N TRP A 110 -4.18 -3.02 11.74
CA TRP A 110 -5.44 -2.32 11.44
C TRP A 110 -6.52 -2.62 12.47
N ASN A 111 -6.70 -3.89 12.84
CA ASN A 111 -7.67 -4.29 13.85
C ASN A 111 -7.37 -3.63 15.20
N ASP A 112 -6.11 -3.65 15.65
CA ASP A 112 -5.69 -3.05 16.92
C ASP A 112 -5.92 -1.53 16.93
N ARG A 113 -5.60 -0.85 15.83
CA ARG A 113 -5.86 0.58 15.67
C ARG A 113 -7.35 0.91 15.60
N THR A 114 -8.15 0.07 14.95
CA THR A 114 -9.61 0.21 14.92
C THR A 114 -10.19 0.12 16.34
N ILE A 115 -9.76 -0.86 17.14
CA ILE A 115 -10.20 -1.00 18.53
C ILE A 115 -9.80 0.24 19.34
N LEU A 116 -8.59 0.74 19.18
CA LEU A 116 -8.11 1.94 19.88
C LEU A 116 -8.97 3.17 19.53
N HIS A 117 -9.17 3.43 18.23
CA HIS A 117 -9.99 4.57 17.80
C HIS A 117 -11.45 4.41 18.20
N HIS A 118 -11.99 3.19 18.14
CA HIS A 118 -13.34 2.92 18.61
C HIS A 118 -13.49 3.25 20.10
N SER A 119 -12.55 2.84 20.98
CA SER A 119 -12.60 3.17 22.40
C SER A 119 -12.53 4.69 22.65
N GLN A 120 -11.68 5.40 21.90
CA GLN A 120 -11.57 6.87 22.00
C GLN A 120 -12.86 7.59 21.56
N LEU A 121 -13.50 7.12 20.49
CA LEU A 121 -14.74 7.69 20.01
C LEU A 121 -15.92 7.40 20.95
N THR A 122 -15.97 6.18 21.51
CA THR A 122 -17.05 5.80 22.45
C THR A 122 -16.92 6.47 23.82
N GLU A 123 -15.73 6.84 24.28
CA GLU A 123 -15.58 7.67 25.48
C GLU A 123 -16.31 9.00 25.37
N GLN A 124 -16.41 9.55 24.14
CA GLN A 124 -17.15 10.78 23.86
C GLN A 124 -18.63 10.54 23.55
N ALA A 125 -19.01 9.29 23.27
CA ALA A 125 -20.39 8.90 22.90
C ALA A 125 -21.21 8.59 24.17
N ASN A 126 -21.45 9.60 25.00
CA ASN A 126 -22.25 9.48 26.23
C ASN A 126 -23.44 10.45 26.22
N SER A 127 -24.42 10.20 27.09
CA SER A 127 -25.64 10.99 27.19
C SER A 127 -25.44 12.45 27.63
N TYR A 128 -24.25 12.81 28.09
CA TYR A 128 -23.88 14.20 28.43
C TYR A 128 -23.26 14.94 27.22
N ASN A 129 -22.89 14.22 26.17
CA ASN A 129 -22.39 14.83 24.93
C ASN A 129 -23.55 15.20 24.03
N GLN A 130 -23.77 16.51 23.88
CA GLN A 130 -24.86 17.04 23.08
C GLN A 130 -24.76 16.64 21.61
N ILE A 131 -23.55 16.56 21.05
CA ILE A 131 -23.33 16.14 19.67
C ILE A 131 -23.81 14.70 19.45
N PHE A 132 -23.57 13.82 20.42
CA PHE A 132 -24.00 12.43 20.33
C PHE A 132 -25.54 12.30 20.44
N THR A 133 -26.15 13.00 21.38
CA THR A 133 -27.61 13.02 21.53
C THR A 133 -28.31 13.64 20.33
N ASP A 134 -27.78 14.72 19.79
CA ASP A 134 -28.30 15.37 18.57
C ASP A 134 -28.17 14.46 17.34
N SER A 135 -27.07 13.70 17.23
CA SER A 135 -26.88 12.71 16.15
C SER A 135 -27.93 11.60 16.20
N ILE A 136 -28.26 11.10 17.40
CA ILE A 136 -29.35 10.12 17.56
C ILE A 136 -30.70 10.72 17.19
N ALA A 137 -31.01 11.93 17.66
CA ALA A 137 -32.25 12.60 17.34
C ALA A 137 -32.40 12.91 15.83
N GLN A 138 -31.30 13.29 15.19
CA GLN A 138 -31.24 13.50 13.74
C GLN A 138 -31.47 12.19 12.98
N ALA A 139 -30.80 11.10 13.40
CA ALA A 139 -31.01 9.79 12.81
C ALA A 139 -32.45 9.29 12.97
N GLN A 140 -33.07 9.50 14.13
CA GLN A 140 -34.50 9.18 14.34
C GLN A 140 -35.42 9.93 13.37
N SER A 141 -35.20 11.23 13.23
CA SER A 141 -36.05 12.08 12.37
C SER A 141 -35.84 11.80 10.88
N ALA A 142 -34.58 11.61 10.44
CA ALA A 142 -34.22 11.38 9.04
C ALA A 142 -34.65 10.00 8.54
N LEU A 143 -34.46 8.95 9.38
CA LEU A 143 -34.79 7.58 9.02
C LEU A 143 -36.20 7.14 9.43
N GLN A 144 -36.90 7.96 10.18
CA GLN A 144 -38.24 7.66 10.74
C GLN A 144 -38.28 6.34 11.54
N VAL A 145 -37.24 6.10 12.33
CA VAL A 145 -37.04 4.88 13.12
C VAL A 145 -37.13 5.15 14.61
N GLY A 146 -37.37 4.09 15.39
CA GLY A 146 -37.31 4.16 16.85
C GLY A 146 -35.92 4.42 17.42
N ALA A 147 -35.85 4.85 18.68
CA ALA A 147 -34.59 5.23 19.35
C ALA A 147 -33.51 4.14 19.31
N SER A 148 -33.90 2.87 19.47
CA SER A 148 -32.95 1.74 19.42
C SER A 148 -32.31 1.57 18.04
N ASN A 149 -33.06 1.73 16.97
CA ASN A 149 -32.55 1.63 15.60
C ASN A 149 -31.68 2.84 15.22
N ALA A 150 -32.03 4.04 15.68
CA ALA A 150 -31.21 5.23 15.50
C ALA A 150 -29.87 5.12 16.24
N LEU A 151 -29.86 4.58 17.47
CA LEU A 151 -28.66 4.33 18.23
C LEU A 151 -27.76 3.31 17.48
N ALA A 152 -28.31 2.20 17.00
CA ALA A 152 -27.57 1.22 16.22
C ALA A 152 -26.99 1.81 14.92
N PHE A 153 -27.70 2.73 14.28
CA PHE A 153 -27.20 3.45 13.09
C PHE A 153 -26.00 4.33 13.43
N VAL A 154 -26.07 5.11 14.52
CA VAL A 154 -24.98 5.97 14.98
C VAL A 154 -23.77 5.12 15.40
N GLU A 155 -23.99 4.00 16.10
CA GLU A 155 -22.94 3.05 16.50
C GLU A 155 -22.24 2.44 15.28
N ASN A 156 -22.97 2.03 14.25
CA ASN A 156 -22.39 1.59 12.99
C ASN A 156 -21.54 2.67 12.31
N GLY A 157 -21.97 3.93 12.38
CA GLY A 157 -21.21 5.08 11.91
C GLY A 157 -19.90 5.25 12.66
N LEU A 158 -19.91 5.14 13.99
CA LEU A 158 -18.72 5.19 14.84
C LEU A 158 -17.75 4.06 14.52
N ASN A 159 -18.26 2.84 14.33
CA ASN A 159 -17.46 1.69 13.93
C ASN A 159 -16.79 1.91 12.57
N ALA A 160 -17.52 2.44 11.59
CA ALA A 160 -16.98 2.75 10.27
C ALA A 160 -15.89 3.84 10.33
N GLN A 161 -16.08 4.88 11.13
CA GLN A 161 -15.08 5.92 11.34
C GLN A 161 -13.84 5.38 12.06
N ALA A 162 -14.01 4.58 13.11
CA ALA A 162 -12.89 3.94 13.82
C ALA A 162 -12.06 3.06 12.88
N ALA A 163 -12.73 2.27 12.04
CA ALA A 163 -12.07 1.42 11.05
C ALA A 163 -11.30 2.25 9.99
N MET A 164 -11.86 3.38 9.56
CA MET A 164 -11.21 4.29 8.62
C MET A 164 -9.98 4.96 9.22
N LEU A 165 -10.08 5.45 10.45
CA LEU A 165 -8.95 6.04 11.18
C LEU A 165 -7.84 5.00 11.39
N GLY A 166 -8.19 3.78 11.80
CA GLY A 166 -7.23 2.68 11.91
C GLY A 166 -6.54 2.36 10.59
N LEU A 167 -7.27 2.38 9.47
CA LEU A 167 -6.72 2.18 8.13
C LEU A 167 -5.76 3.31 7.73
N ASN A 168 -6.10 4.56 8.04
CA ASN A 168 -5.25 5.72 7.78
C ASN A 168 -3.93 5.62 8.55
N ASP A 169 -3.95 5.17 9.81
CA ASP A 169 -2.73 4.92 10.61
C ASP A 169 -1.83 3.88 9.93
N ILE A 170 -2.40 2.80 9.40
CA ILE A 170 -1.65 1.78 8.68
C ILE A 170 -1.04 2.32 7.38
N PHE A 171 -1.75 3.19 6.67
CA PHE A 171 -1.21 3.85 5.48
C PHE A 171 -0.06 4.80 5.84
N TRP A 172 -0.16 5.57 6.90
CA TRP A 172 0.94 6.40 7.40
C TRP A 172 2.15 5.58 7.81
N LEU A 173 1.93 4.49 8.55
CA LEU A 173 2.99 3.56 8.94
C LEU A 173 3.68 2.96 7.70
N SER A 174 2.91 2.54 6.70
CA SER A 174 3.43 2.00 5.46
C SER A 174 4.26 3.03 4.69
N ALA A 175 3.80 4.27 4.59
CA ALA A 175 4.55 5.35 3.96
C ALA A 175 5.89 5.60 4.67
N LEU A 176 5.88 5.61 6.00
CA LEU A 176 7.08 5.77 6.81
C LEU A 176 8.08 4.62 6.59
N ILE A 177 7.60 3.37 6.55
CA ILE A 177 8.44 2.20 6.29
C ILE A 177 9.10 2.31 4.92
N PHE A 178 8.38 2.71 3.86
CA PHE A 178 8.96 2.90 2.54
C PHE A 178 10.06 3.97 2.53
N ILE A 179 9.88 5.08 3.25
CA ILE A 179 10.92 6.12 3.37
C ILE A 179 12.13 5.61 4.15
N LEU A 180 11.92 4.84 5.24
CA LEU A 180 13.00 4.29 6.06
C LEU A 180 13.84 3.22 5.34
N ILE A 181 13.28 2.55 4.33
CA ILE A 181 14.03 1.58 3.52
C ILE A 181 14.97 2.27 2.52
N ILE A 182 14.71 3.51 2.11
CA ILE A 182 15.54 4.22 1.13
C ILE A 182 17.01 4.28 1.52
N PRO A 183 17.41 4.72 2.73
CA PRO A 183 18.81 4.71 3.15
C PRO A 183 19.46 3.31 3.09
N LEU A 184 18.69 2.25 3.38
CA LEU A 184 19.19 0.88 3.34
C LEU A 184 19.64 0.46 1.93
N ILE A 185 18.93 0.94 0.88
CA ILE A 185 19.32 0.70 -0.51
C ILE A 185 20.69 1.32 -0.82
N TRP A 186 20.99 2.47 -0.25
CA TRP A 186 22.27 3.16 -0.49
C TRP A 186 23.43 2.57 0.29
N VAL A 187 23.18 1.91 1.40
CA VAL A 187 24.21 1.18 2.17
C VAL A 187 24.64 -0.11 1.46
N THR A 188 23.75 -0.76 0.71
CA THR A 188 24.09 -1.96 -0.06
C THR A 188 24.98 -1.59 -1.26
N HIS A 189 26.16 -2.19 -1.39
CA HIS A 189 27.05 -2.01 -2.55
C HIS A 189 26.57 -2.90 -3.69
N PRO A 190 26.29 -2.39 -4.90
CA PRO A 190 26.05 -3.27 -6.05
C PRO A 190 27.37 -3.96 -6.37
N GLY A 191 27.34 -5.27 -6.44
CA GLY A 191 28.43 -6.01 -7.07
C GLY A 191 28.64 -5.47 -8.49
N LYS A 192 29.87 -5.15 -8.86
CA LYS A 192 30.24 -4.60 -10.19
C LYS A 192 29.78 -5.47 -11.36
N ASP A 193 29.39 -6.71 -11.10
CA ASP A 193 29.00 -7.71 -12.10
C ASP A 193 27.51 -7.66 -12.53
N ALA A 194 26.67 -6.94 -11.77
CA ALA A 194 25.23 -6.83 -12.10
C ALA A 194 24.96 -6.00 -13.37
N ALA A 195 25.84 -5.03 -13.67
CA ALA A 195 25.73 -4.20 -14.88
C ALA A 195 26.19 -4.95 -16.16
N ALA A 196 27.12 -5.88 -16.03
CA ALA A 196 27.63 -6.67 -17.16
C ALA A 196 26.65 -7.76 -17.63
N GLY A 197 25.85 -8.33 -16.70
CA GLY A 197 24.86 -9.35 -17.01
C GLY A 197 23.65 -8.83 -17.81
N ALA A 198 23.23 -7.58 -17.57
CA ALA A 198 22.12 -6.95 -18.28
C ALA A 198 22.46 -6.61 -19.75
N ALA A 199 23.73 -6.29 -20.02
CA ALA A 199 24.20 -6.01 -21.37
C ALA A 199 24.34 -7.28 -22.25
N GLY A 200 24.54 -8.46 -21.64
CA GLY A 200 24.70 -9.74 -22.35
C GLY A 200 23.40 -10.42 -22.77
N ALA A 201 22.28 -10.09 -22.15
CA ALA A 201 20.99 -10.74 -22.42
C ALA A 201 20.20 -10.13 -23.62
N GLY A 202 20.70 -9.04 -24.20
CA GLY A 202 20.04 -8.34 -25.32
C GLY A 202 20.62 -8.61 -26.71
N GLY A 203 21.57 -9.54 -26.85
CA GLY A 203 22.25 -9.78 -28.11
C GLY A 203 22.18 -11.26 -28.54
N HIS A 204 21.03 -11.73 -28.91
CA HIS A 204 20.83 -12.85 -29.82
C HIS A 204 19.43 -12.73 -30.47
#